data_778f1a8a512379a7016bf689dae1c7f6
#
_entry.id   778f1a8a512379a7016bf689dae1c7f6
#
_cell.length_a   1.000
_cell.length_b   1.000
_cell.length_c   1.000
_cell.angle_alpha   90.00
_cell.angle_beta   90.00
_cell.angle_gamma   90.00
#
_symmetry.space_group_name_H-M   'P 1'
#
loop_
_entity.id
_entity.type
_entity.pdbx_description
1 polymer ?
#
loop_
_entity_poly.entity_id
_entity_poly.type
_entity_poly.pdbx_seq_one_letter_code
_entity_poly.pdbx_strand_id
1 'polypeptide(L)'
;PAETPEGQACGLVKNLALMACISVGSLSAPVVEFLEEWGLESLEENAHSTTPTTKVFVNGVWIGVHRDAANLVKTLKKLRRRDDISPEVSVVRDIREKELRLYTDAGRVCRPLFIVENQQLALQKKHIRWLNSGVGEDGEAYKWEQLIKGAVVELLDAEEEETVMISMTPEDLENSRLQQNGVDIQASEGEFDPAARL
;
A
#
# COMPACT_ATOMS: atom_id res chain seq x y z
N PRO A 1 18.18 19.94 -1.98
CA PRO A 1 18.98 21.10 -2.38
C PRO A 1 20.26 20.71 -3.13
N ALA A 2 20.77 19.49 -2.95
CA ALA A 2 22.01 19.06 -3.59
C ALA A 2 21.88 18.78 -5.10
N GLU A 3 20.69 18.42 -5.58
CA GLU A 3 20.42 18.04 -6.97
C GLU A 3 19.16 18.71 -7.53
N THR A 4 19.04 20.02 -7.37
CA THR A 4 17.98 20.80 -7.98
C THR A 4 18.59 22.07 -8.60
N PRO A 5 18.09 22.55 -9.76
CA PRO A 5 18.54 23.79 -10.36
C PRO A 5 18.34 24.99 -9.42
N GLU A 6 19.20 25.99 -9.55
CA GLU A 6 19.00 27.29 -8.92
C GLU A 6 18.06 28.15 -9.77
N GLY A 7 17.28 29.03 -9.12
CA GLY A 7 16.40 29.96 -9.78
C GLY A 7 14.97 29.46 -9.95
N GLN A 8 14.32 29.79 -11.07
CA GLN A 8 12.89 29.50 -11.29
C GLN A 8 12.53 28.02 -11.32
N ALA A 9 13.45 27.16 -11.72
CA ALA A 9 13.24 25.71 -11.79
C ALA A 9 13.57 25.00 -10.46
N CYS A 10 13.90 25.71 -9.40
CA CYS A 10 14.22 25.15 -8.10
C CYS A 10 13.03 24.34 -7.54
N GLY A 11 13.27 23.06 -7.23
CA GLY A 11 12.26 22.15 -6.71
C GLY A 11 11.30 21.57 -7.77
N LEU A 12 11.30 22.09 -9.00
CA LEU A 12 10.48 21.55 -10.10
C LEU A 12 11.19 20.37 -10.77
N VAL A 13 12.50 20.45 -10.91
CA VAL A 13 13.32 19.33 -11.40
C VAL A 13 13.71 18.46 -10.20
N LYS A 14 13.38 17.19 -10.29
CA LYS A 14 13.53 16.19 -9.22
C LYS A 14 14.26 14.96 -9.74
N ASN A 15 14.79 14.17 -8.84
CA ASN A 15 15.43 12.91 -9.16
C ASN A 15 14.58 11.74 -8.64
N LEU A 16 14.50 10.66 -9.40
CA LEU A 16 13.82 9.44 -8.98
C LEU A 16 14.65 8.72 -7.92
N ALA A 17 14.01 8.24 -6.86
CA ALA A 17 14.68 7.41 -5.87
C ALA A 17 15.09 6.06 -6.47
N LEU A 18 16.16 5.45 -5.95
CA LEU A 18 16.73 4.20 -6.50
C LEU A 18 15.73 3.03 -6.53
N MET A 19 14.86 2.94 -5.54
CA MET A 19 13.85 1.88 -5.44
C MET A 19 12.51 2.26 -6.07
N ALA A 20 12.35 3.49 -6.56
CA ALA A 20 11.12 3.91 -7.22
C ALA A 20 10.96 3.20 -8.57
N CYS A 21 9.74 2.86 -8.89
CA CYS A 21 9.35 2.28 -10.16
C CYS A 21 8.17 3.05 -10.76
N ILE A 22 8.01 2.93 -12.07
CA ILE A 22 6.90 3.54 -12.80
C ILE A 22 5.96 2.44 -13.23
N SER A 23 4.65 2.61 -12.98
CA SER A 23 3.64 1.62 -13.34
C SER A 23 3.55 1.46 -14.86
N VAL A 24 3.44 0.22 -15.29
CA VAL A 24 3.26 -0.14 -16.71
C VAL A 24 1.79 -0.05 -17.11
N GLY A 25 0.90 -0.21 -16.14
CA GLY A 25 -0.54 -0.21 -16.31
C GLY A 25 -1.12 -1.60 -16.51
N SER A 26 -2.39 -1.72 -16.20
CA SER A 26 -3.19 -2.93 -16.39
C SER A 26 -4.58 -2.59 -16.86
N LEU A 27 -5.30 -3.58 -17.38
CA LEU A 27 -6.69 -3.39 -17.81
C LEU A 27 -7.58 -3.11 -16.59
N SER A 28 -8.49 -2.17 -16.72
CA SER A 28 -9.47 -1.84 -15.69
C SER A 28 -10.69 -2.75 -15.66
N ALA A 29 -11.01 -3.42 -16.78
CA ALA A 29 -12.20 -4.25 -16.90
C ALA A 29 -12.33 -5.33 -15.81
N PRO A 30 -11.31 -6.13 -15.47
CA PRO A 30 -11.41 -7.12 -14.39
C PRO A 30 -11.71 -6.49 -13.02
N VAL A 31 -11.19 -5.29 -12.77
CA VAL A 31 -11.44 -4.55 -11.52
C VAL A 31 -12.89 -4.08 -11.46
N VAL A 32 -13.44 -3.61 -12.56
CA VAL A 32 -14.85 -3.18 -12.66
C VAL A 32 -15.79 -4.35 -12.46
N GLU A 33 -15.57 -5.48 -13.15
CA GLU A 33 -16.35 -6.72 -12.98
C GLU A 33 -16.34 -7.20 -11.53
N PHE A 34 -15.18 -7.17 -10.90
CA PHE A 34 -15.07 -7.50 -9.47
C PHE A 34 -15.88 -6.57 -8.58
N LEU A 35 -15.86 -5.25 -8.84
CA LEU A 35 -16.63 -4.28 -8.08
C LEU A 35 -18.13 -4.52 -8.21
N GLU A 36 -18.62 -4.84 -9.41
CA GLU A 36 -20.04 -5.18 -9.68
C GLU A 36 -20.48 -6.42 -8.89
N GLU A 37 -19.65 -7.46 -8.83
CA GLU A 37 -19.92 -8.66 -8.04
C GLU A 37 -19.93 -8.39 -6.54
N TRP A 38 -19.14 -7.42 -6.07
CA TRP A 38 -18.96 -7.09 -4.65
C TRP A 38 -19.85 -5.96 -4.15
N GLY A 39 -20.96 -5.69 -4.83
CA GLY A 39 -22.01 -4.81 -4.35
C GLY A 39 -21.86 -3.35 -4.76
N LEU A 40 -21.20 -3.08 -5.86
CA LEU A 40 -21.27 -1.78 -6.50
C LEU A 40 -22.70 -1.55 -6.99
N GLU A 41 -23.32 -0.47 -6.54
CA GLU A 41 -24.62 -0.03 -7.01
C GLU A 41 -24.43 0.97 -8.15
N SER A 42 -25.20 0.81 -9.24
CA SER A 42 -25.17 1.77 -10.34
C SER A 42 -25.70 3.13 -9.91
N LEU A 43 -25.32 4.18 -10.64
CA LEU A 43 -25.79 5.53 -10.35
C LEU A 43 -27.30 5.67 -10.48
N GLU A 44 -27.93 4.91 -11.40
CA GLU A 44 -29.38 4.92 -11.62
C GLU A 44 -30.12 4.27 -10.45
N GLU A 45 -29.64 3.14 -9.95
CA GLU A 45 -30.22 2.42 -8.81
C GLU A 45 -30.16 3.25 -7.51
N ASN A 46 -29.10 4.04 -7.34
CA ASN A 46 -28.90 4.83 -6.14
C ASN A 46 -29.46 6.26 -6.23
N ALA A 47 -30.03 6.67 -7.37
CA ALA A 47 -30.54 8.04 -7.58
C ALA A 47 -31.60 8.48 -6.56
N HIS A 48 -32.35 7.54 -6.01
CA HIS A 48 -33.37 7.78 -5.01
C HIS A 48 -33.03 7.35 -3.59
N SER A 49 -31.82 6.87 -3.35
CA SER A 49 -31.39 6.39 -2.04
C SER A 49 -30.97 7.56 -1.16
N THR A 50 -31.43 7.57 0.09
CA THR A 50 -31.04 8.54 1.13
C THR A 50 -29.92 8.01 2.04
N THR A 51 -29.46 6.78 1.81
CA THR A 51 -28.42 6.16 2.62
C THR A 51 -27.04 6.77 2.30
N PRO A 52 -26.17 6.97 3.31
CA PRO A 52 -24.82 7.46 3.06
C PRO A 52 -24.02 6.40 2.31
N THR A 53 -23.55 6.74 1.12
CA THR A 53 -22.78 5.87 0.25
C THR A 53 -21.45 6.50 -0.09
N THR A 54 -20.47 5.68 -0.47
CA THR A 54 -19.16 6.11 -0.94
C THR A 54 -19.13 6.03 -2.47
N LYS A 55 -18.72 7.11 -3.11
CA LYS A 55 -18.55 7.15 -4.57
C LYS A 55 -17.35 6.32 -4.98
N VAL A 56 -17.48 5.54 -6.04
CA VAL A 56 -16.41 4.70 -6.57
C VAL A 56 -15.97 5.19 -7.94
N PHE A 57 -14.67 5.49 -8.04
CA PHE A 57 -14.05 5.95 -9.27
C PHE A 57 -12.99 4.94 -9.72
N VAL A 58 -12.95 4.66 -11.00
CA VAL A 58 -11.89 3.88 -11.63
C VAL A 58 -11.27 4.69 -12.74
N ASN A 59 -9.98 4.96 -12.65
CA ASN A 59 -9.24 5.81 -13.58
C ASN A 59 -9.94 7.17 -13.86
N GLY A 60 -10.51 7.77 -12.83
CA GLY A 60 -11.20 9.05 -12.91
C GLY A 60 -12.67 9.00 -13.38
N VAL A 61 -13.18 7.84 -13.76
CA VAL A 61 -14.57 7.66 -14.14
C VAL A 61 -15.38 7.24 -12.94
N TRP A 62 -16.47 7.95 -12.66
CA TRP A 62 -17.40 7.58 -11.61
C TRP A 62 -18.29 6.42 -12.08
N ILE A 63 -18.05 5.22 -11.56
CA ILE A 63 -18.74 4.00 -12.00
C ILE A 63 -20.00 3.75 -11.20
N GLY A 64 -19.99 4.05 -9.93
CA GLY A 64 -21.11 3.77 -9.05
C GLY A 64 -20.84 4.18 -7.61
N VAL A 65 -21.62 3.61 -6.71
CA VAL A 65 -21.51 3.86 -5.26
C VAL A 65 -21.46 2.53 -4.49
N HIS A 66 -20.86 2.56 -3.33
CA HIS A 66 -20.78 1.39 -2.46
C HIS A 66 -21.16 1.76 -1.03
N ARG A 67 -21.90 0.90 -0.34
CA ARG A 67 -22.37 1.14 1.04
C ARG A 67 -21.31 0.87 2.08
N ASP A 68 -20.50 -0.15 1.88
CA ASP A 68 -19.43 -0.56 2.80
C ASP A 68 -18.05 -0.47 2.13
N ALA A 69 -17.57 0.75 1.94
CA ALA A 69 -16.26 0.98 1.36
C ALA A 69 -15.11 0.46 2.22
N ALA A 70 -15.29 0.36 3.54
CA ALA A 70 -14.24 -0.13 4.43
C ALA A 70 -13.90 -1.60 4.15
N ASN A 71 -14.92 -2.42 4.04
CA ASN A 71 -14.77 -3.84 3.73
C ASN A 71 -14.28 -4.05 2.29
N LEU A 72 -14.81 -3.28 1.35
CA LEU A 72 -14.38 -3.32 -0.04
C LEU A 72 -12.87 -3.04 -0.16
N VAL A 73 -12.37 -1.99 0.49
CA VAL A 73 -10.94 -1.65 0.47
C VAL A 73 -10.08 -2.75 1.08
N LYS A 74 -10.51 -3.34 2.20
CA LYS A 74 -9.80 -4.48 2.79
C LYS A 74 -9.70 -5.66 1.83
N THR A 75 -10.79 -5.97 1.14
CA THR A 75 -10.86 -7.07 0.18
C THR A 75 -9.98 -6.79 -1.04
N LEU A 76 -10.05 -5.58 -1.61
CA LEU A 76 -9.21 -5.17 -2.74
C LEU A 76 -7.72 -5.25 -2.39
N LYS A 77 -7.31 -4.74 -1.23
CA LYS A 77 -5.92 -4.84 -0.76
C LYS A 77 -5.49 -6.30 -0.56
N LYS A 78 -6.37 -7.14 -0.05
CA LYS A 78 -6.09 -8.57 0.12
C LYS A 78 -5.91 -9.29 -1.21
N LEU A 79 -6.74 -8.98 -2.22
CA LEU A 79 -6.62 -9.54 -3.57
C LEU A 79 -5.33 -9.07 -4.26
N ARG A 80 -4.98 -7.79 -4.11
CA ARG A 80 -3.71 -7.27 -4.62
C ARG A 80 -2.51 -7.97 -3.99
N ARG A 81 -2.51 -8.19 -2.69
CA ARG A 81 -1.45 -8.92 -1.96
C ARG A 81 -1.35 -10.40 -2.34
N ARG A 82 -2.44 -11.00 -2.83
CA ARG A 82 -2.45 -12.38 -3.34
C ARG A 82 -2.07 -12.50 -4.81
N ASP A 83 -1.80 -11.40 -5.48
CA ASP A 83 -1.55 -11.35 -6.93
C ASP A 83 -2.77 -11.74 -7.80
N ASP A 84 -3.97 -11.74 -7.22
CA ASP A 84 -5.23 -11.93 -7.95
C ASP A 84 -5.56 -10.69 -8.79
N ILE A 85 -5.15 -9.53 -8.33
CA ILE A 85 -5.17 -8.25 -9.04
C ILE A 85 -3.72 -7.80 -9.20
N SER A 86 -3.41 -7.08 -10.29
CA SER A 86 -2.07 -6.55 -10.53
C SER A 86 -1.54 -5.79 -9.30
N PRO A 87 -0.31 -6.04 -8.87
CA PRO A 87 0.29 -5.36 -7.71
C PRO A 87 0.46 -3.85 -7.90
N GLU A 88 0.37 -3.36 -9.14
CA GLU A 88 0.44 -1.92 -9.47
C GLU A 88 -0.88 -1.18 -9.28
N VAL A 89 -2.00 -1.88 -9.05
CA VAL A 89 -3.31 -1.24 -8.83
C VAL A 89 -3.29 -0.46 -7.54
N SER A 90 -3.64 0.83 -7.62
CA SER A 90 -3.74 1.73 -6.48
C SER A 90 -5.15 1.77 -5.94
N VAL A 91 -5.28 1.72 -4.62
CA VAL A 91 -6.57 1.76 -3.90
C VAL A 91 -6.52 2.91 -2.89
N VAL A 92 -7.16 4.01 -3.24
CA VAL A 92 -7.16 5.25 -2.43
C VAL A 92 -8.55 5.46 -1.85
N ARG A 93 -8.66 5.50 -0.53
CA ARG A 93 -9.91 5.81 0.17
C ARG A 93 -9.83 7.17 0.82
N ASP A 94 -10.67 8.09 0.40
CA ASP A 94 -10.90 9.36 1.09
C ASP A 94 -12.14 9.25 1.97
N ILE A 95 -11.92 9.24 3.29
CA ILE A 95 -12.99 9.09 4.28
C ILE A 95 -13.79 10.39 4.40
N ARG A 96 -13.16 11.56 4.23
CA ARG A 96 -13.81 12.85 4.38
C ARG A 96 -14.76 13.14 3.23
N GLU A 97 -14.28 12.96 2.00
CA GLU A 97 -15.06 13.18 0.78
C GLU A 97 -15.97 12.00 0.44
N LYS A 98 -15.84 10.86 1.17
CA LYS A 98 -16.55 9.60 0.89
C LYS A 98 -16.34 9.15 -0.55
N GLU A 99 -15.09 9.05 -0.94
CA GLU A 99 -14.64 8.61 -2.25
C GLU A 99 -13.70 7.42 -2.14
N LEU A 100 -13.88 6.48 -3.05
CA LEU A 100 -12.93 5.40 -3.30
C LEU A 100 -12.43 5.55 -4.74
N ARG A 101 -11.13 5.75 -4.89
CA ARG A 101 -10.47 5.92 -6.17
C ARG A 101 -9.55 4.75 -6.45
N LEU A 102 -9.71 4.14 -7.60
CA LEU A 102 -8.90 3.03 -8.08
C LEU A 102 -8.15 3.47 -9.34
N TYR A 103 -6.86 3.20 -9.38
CA TYR A 103 -6.01 3.53 -10.52
C TYR A 103 -5.30 2.29 -11.02
N THR A 104 -5.42 2.05 -12.32
CA THR A 104 -4.77 0.94 -13.02
C THR A 104 -3.89 1.43 -14.17
N ASP A 105 -3.83 2.74 -14.40
CA ASP A 105 -3.13 3.37 -15.51
C ASP A 105 -1.60 3.27 -15.38
N ALA A 106 -0.93 3.53 -16.49
CA ALA A 106 0.52 3.62 -16.54
C ALA A 106 1.02 5.00 -16.09
N GLY A 107 2.32 5.10 -15.81
CA GLY A 107 2.98 6.38 -15.55
C GLY A 107 2.90 6.88 -14.12
N ARG A 108 2.32 6.11 -13.21
CA ARG A 108 2.34 6.43 -11.76
C ARG A 108 3.68 6.03 -11.16
N VAL A 109 4.22 6.89 -10.33
CA VAL A 109 5.46 6.60 -9.59
C VAL A 109 5.09 5.83 -8.34
N CYS A 110 5.64 4.63 -8.19
CA CYS A 110 5.42 3.73 -7.07
C CYS A 110 6.72 3.47 -6.34
N ARG A 111 6.62 3.12 -5.08
CA ARG A 111 7.75 2.60 -4.30
C ARG A 111 7.35 1.33 -3.54
N PRO A 112 8.28 0.38 -3.37
CA PRO A 112 8.04 -0.81 -2.59
C PRO A 112 8.10 -0.50 -1.09
N LEU A 113 7.14 -1.05 -0.35
CA LEU A 113 7.09 -0.99 1.11
C LEU A 113 6.83 -2.39 1.67
N PHE A 114 7.42 -2.69 2.82
CA PHE A 114 7.13 -3.94 3.51
C PHE A 114 5.74 -3.94 4.11
N ILE A 115 5.05 -5.04 3.96
CA ILE A 115 3.70 -5.23 4.51
C ILE A 115 3.80 -5.50 6.00
N VAL A 116 2.90 -4.86 6.75
CA VAL A 116 2.70 -5.07 8.19
C VAL A 116 1.31 -5.68 8.38
N GLU A 117 1.24 -6.84 8.99
CA GLU A 117 -0.01 -7.52 9.34
C GLU A 117 -0.03 -7.78 10.84
N ASN A 118 -1.17 -7.49 11.47
CA ASN A 118 -1.33 -7.66 12.93
C ASN A 118 -0.22 -6.99 13.74
N GLN A 119 0.19 -5.79 13.33
CA GLN A 119 1.27 -5.02 13.96
C GLN A 119 2.65 -5.71 13.91
N GLN A 120 2.82 -6.68 13.04
CA GLN A 120 4.08 -7.38 12.82
C GLN A 120 4.51 -7.29 11.36
N LEU A 121 5.82 -7.22 11.15
CA LEU A 121 6.39 -7.21 9.81
C LEU A 121 6.19 -8.58 9.15
N ALA A 122 5.66 -8.60 7.93
CA ALA A 122 5.49 -9.83 7.15
C ALA A 122 6.83 -10.43 6.70
N LEU A 123 7.87 -9.59 6.58
CA LEU A 123 9.23 -10.03 6.27
C LEU A 123 9.82 -10.86 7.41
N GLN A 124 10.27 -12.07 7.09
CA GLN A 124 10.91 -12.99 8.03
C GLN A 124 12.36 -13.28 7.62
N LYS A 125 13.17 -13.73 8.56
CA LYS A 125 14.57 -14.13 8.30
C LYS A 125 14.72 -15.20 7.22
N LYS A 126 13.70 -16.05 7.02
CA LYS A 126 13.68 -17.06 5.95
C LYS A 126 13.69 -16.43 4.56
N HIS A 127 12.91 -15.35 4.35
CA HIS A 127 12.86 -14.64 3.06
C HIS A 127 14.22 -14.04 2.69
N ILE A 128 14.93 -13.51 3.68
CA ILE A 128 16.30 -12.97 3.48
C ILE A 128 17.28 -14.09 3.10
N ARG A 129 17.17 -15.26 3.74
CA ARG A 129 18.01 -16.42 3.40
C ARG A 129 17.73 -16.90 1.98
N TRP A 130 16.47 -17.01 1.57
CA TRP A 130 16.09 -17.40 0.21
C TRP A 130 16.56 -16.41 -0.85
N LEU A 131 16.47 -15.11 -0.57
CA LEU A 131 17.01 -14.09 -1.47
C LEU A 131 18.54 -14.21 -1.63
N ASN A 132 19.25 -14.46 -0.55
CA ASN A 132 20.72 -14.60 -0.56
C ASN A 132 21.16 -15.91 -1.25
N SER A 133 20.43 -16.99 -1.06
CA SER A 133 20.71 -18.28 -1.71
C SER A 133 20.21 -18.33 -3.17
N GLY A 134 19.28 -17.45 -3.52
CA GLY A 134 18.61 -17.46 -4.83
C GLY A 134 17.59 -18.58 -5.00
N VAL A 135 17.34 -19.39 -3.95
CA VAL A 135 16.47 -20.58 -3.99
C VAL A 135 15.49 -20.54 -2.83
N GLY A 136 14.21 -20.75 -3.12
CA GLY A 136 13.13 -20.85 -2.14
C GLY A 136 13.04 -22.22 -1.47
N GLU A 137 12.01 -22.38 -0.64
CA GLU A 137 11.74 -23.64 0.08
C GLU A 137 11.43 -24.81 -0.88
N ASP A 138 10.77 -24.50 -1.99
CA ASP A 138 10.38 -25.48 -3.02
C ASP A 138 11.51 -25.81 -4.00
N GLY A 139 12.71 -25.25 -3.83
CA GLY A 139 13.83 -25.42 -4.74
C GLY A 139 13.75 -24.55 -6.01
N GLU A 140 12.72 -23.71 -6.13
CA GLU A 140 12.59 -22.77 -7.22
C GLU A 140 13.40 -21.48 -7.01
N ALA A 141 13.68 -20.77 -8.11
CA ALA A 141 14.41 -19.51 -8.05
C ALA A 141 13.62 -18.47 -7.25
N TYR A 142 14.22 -17.97 -6.15
CA TYR A 142 13.62 -16.95 -5.31
C TYR A 142 14.25 -15.57 -5.59
N LYS A 143 13.45 -14.68 -6.14
CA LYS A 143 13.84 -13.34 -6.55
C LYS A 143 12.93 -12.28 -5.90
N TRP A 144 13.20 -11.02 -6.20
CA TRP A 144 12.39 -9.90 -5.72
C TRP A 144 10.88 -10.04 -6.03
N GLU A 145 10.55 -10.54 -7.20
CA GLU A 145 9.15 -10.73 -7.61
C GLU A 145 8.38 -11.68 -6.68
N GLN A 146 9.04 -12.69 -6.11
CA GLN A 146 8.42 -13.61 -5.17
C GLN A 146 8.07 -12.94 -3.84
N LEU A 147 8.79 -11.87 -3.43
CA LEU A 147 8.40 -11.08 -2.27
C LEU A 147 7.08 -10.35 -2.49
N ILE A 148 6.84 -9.85 -3.70
CA ILE A 148 5.58 -9.19 -4.06
C ILE A 148 4.46 -10.22 -4.10
N LYS A 149 4.63 -11.34 -4.79
CA LYS A 149 3.65 -12.44 -4.87
C LYS A 149 3.37 -13.10 -3.52
N GLY A 150 4.37 -13.15 -2.65
CA GLY A 150 4.26 -13.70 -1.30
C GLY A 150 3.66 -12.75 -0.26
N ALA A 151 3.15 -11.60 -0.67
CA ALA A 151 2.59 -10.60 0.24
C ALA A 151 3.58 -10.11 1.33
N VAL A 152 4.85 -10.01 0.99
CA VAL A 152 5.89 -9.45 1.87
C VAL A 152 6.15 -7.99 1.56
N VAL A 153 6.07 -7.63 0.26
CA VAL A 153 6.27 -6.29 -0.26
C VAL A 153 5.05 -5.89 -1.09
N GLU A 154 4.61 -4.67 -0.96
CA GLU A 154 3.60 -4.06 -1.81
C GLU A 154 4.12 -2.77 -2.46
N LEU A 155 3.59 -2.47 -3.64
CA LEU A 155 3.90 -1.23 -4.34
C LEU A 155 2.83 -0.19 -4.01
N LEU A 156 3.25 0.95 -3.51
CA LEU A 156 2.37 2.08 -3.25
C LEU A 156 2.73 3.24 -4.16
N ASP A 157 1.72 3.84 -4.78
CA ASP A 157 1.90 5.07 -5.53
C ASP A 157 1.80 6.31 -4.60
N ALA A 158 2.05 7.49 -5.15
CA ALA A 158 2.05 8.72 -4.36
C ALA A 158 0.67 9.03 -3.75
N GLU A 159 -0.43 8.75 -4.45
CA GLU A 159 -1.77 9.00 -3.93
C GLU A 159 -2.17 8.03 -2.82
N GLU A 160 -1.91 6.74 -2.98
CA GLU A 160 -2.20 5.75 -1.95
C GLU A 160 -1.34 5.97 -0.71
N GLU A 161 -0.11 6.42 -0.87
CA GLU A 161 0.82 6.70 0.22
C GLU A 161 0.28 7.75 1.20
N GLU A 162 -0.47 8.74 0.73
CA GLU A 162 -1.11 9.75 1.58
C GLU A 162 -2.16 9.16 2.54
N THR A 163 -2.69 8.00 2.23
CA THR A 163 -3.75 7.32 3.01
C THR A 163 -3.25 6.25 3.96
N VAL A 164 -1.95 5.97 3.96
CA VAL A 164 -1.33 4.92 4.78
C VAL A 164 -0.39 5.51 5.82
N MET A 165 -0.17 4.77 6.89
CA MET A 165 0.84 5.09 7.89
C MET A 165 2.09 4.24 7.61
N ILE A 166 3.25 4.88 7.58
CA ILE A 166 4.53 4.26 7.28
C ILE A 166 5.45 4.41 8.48
N SER A 167 5.94 3.29 9.00
CA SER A 167 7.02 3.28 9.99
C SER A 167 8.36 3.34 9.28
N MET A 168 9.28 4.15 9.77
CA MET A 168 10.63 4.30 9.17
C MET A 168 11.53 3.12 9.52
N THR A 169 11.40 2.57 10.71
CA THR A 169 12.23 1.47 11.22
C THR A 169 11.38 0.38 11.86
N PRO A 170 11.87 -0.87 11.98
CA PRO A 170 11.18 -1.91 12.73
C PRO A 170 11.00 -1.58 14.21
N GLU A 171 11.91 -0.82 14.79
CA GLU A 171 11.85 -0.35 16.18
C GLU A 171 10.66 0.60 16.40
N ASP A 172 10.44 1.54 15.47
CA ASP A 172 9.28 2.44 15.51
C ASP A 172 7.95 1.67 15.43
N LEU A 173 7.92 0.61 14.62
CA LEU A 173 6.77 -0.27 14.51
C LEU A 173 6.48 -0.99 15.83
N GLU A 174 7.51 -1.48 16.50
CA GLU A 174 7.36 -2.14 17.79
C GLU A 174 6.94 -1.16 18.88
N ASN A 175 7.52 0.03 18.92
CA ASN A 175 7.11 1.10 19.84
C ASN A 175 5.65 1.49 19.64
N SER A 176 5.21 1.64 18.40
CA SER A 176 3.80 1.91 18.08
C SER A 176 2.87 0.79 18.56
N ARG A 177 3.29 -0.46 18.43
CA ARG A 177 2.55 -1.62 18.95
C ARG A 177 2.43 -1.60 20.47
N LEU A 178 3.54 -1.28 21.17
CA LEU A 178 3.55 -1.19 22.62
C LEU A 178 2.65 -0.06 23.13
N GLN A 179 2.69 1.10 22.48
CA GLN A 179 1.81 2.23 22.82
C GLN A 179 0.33 1.87 22.65
N GLN A 180 -0.03 1.21 21.57
CA GLN A 180 -1.41 0.78 21.35
C GLN A 180 -1.89 -0.24 22.38
N ASN A 181 -0.98 -1.04 22.94
CA ASN A 181 -1.26 -1.99 24.01
C ASN A 181 -1.22 -1.34 25.41
N GLY A 182 -1.07 -0.03 25.50
CA GLY A 182 -1.06 0.70 26.77
C GLY A 182 0.25 0.62 27.55
N VAL A 183 1.34 0.21 26.91
CA VAL A 183 2.68 0.21 27.53
C VAL A 183 3.31 1.59 27.36
N ASP A 184 3.67 2.21 28.49
CA ASP A 184 4.31 3.54 28.50
C ASP A 184 5.78 3.40 28.13
N ILE A 185 6.16 3.81 26.93
CA ILE A 185 7.52 3.67 26.40
C ILE A 185 8.49 4.63 27.10
N GLN A 186 8.01 5.78 27.57
CA GLN A 186 8.85 6.76 28.29
C GLN A 186 9.40 6.23 29.62
N ALA A 187 8.79 5.20 30.20
CA ALA A 187 9.31 4.55 31.41
C ALA A 187 10.47 3.57 31.12
N SER A 188 10.64 3.13 29.87
CA SER A 188 11.67 2.17 29.48
C SER A 188 12.95 2.82 28.89
N GLU A 189 12.88 4.08 28.49
CA GLU A 189 14.05 4.83 27.99
C GLU A 189 15.06 5.24 29.09
N GLY A 190 14.73 5.01 30.36
CA GLY A 190 15.59 5.33 31.51
C GLY A 190 16.77 4.38 31.74
N GLU A 191 16.82 3.23 31.09
CA GLU A 191 17.92 2.28 31.16
C GLU A 191 18.54 2.00 29.79
N PHE A 192 19.10 3.04 29.20
CA PHE A 192 19.96 2.86 28.04
C PHE A 192 21.34 2.42 28.50
N ASP A 193 21.59 1.11 28.45
CA ASP A 193 22.95 0.56 28.65
C ASP A 193 23.69 0.57 27.30
N PRO A 194 24.64 1.48 27.08
CA PRO A 194 25.41 1.54 25.84
C PRO A 194 26.32 0.32 25.63
N ALA A 195 26.51 -0.54 26.63
CA ALA A 195 27.34 -1.76 26.56
C ALA A 195 26.58 -2.98 25.97
N ALA A 196 25.25 -2.93 25.85
CA ALA A 196 24.44 -4.02 25.30
C ALA A 196 24.48 -4.14 23.76
N ARG A 197 25.27 -3.31 23.07
CA ARG A 197 25.44 -3.31 21.60
C ARG A 197 26.78 -3.90 21.09
N LEU A 198 27.47 -4.68 21.87
CA LEU A 198 28.63 -5.41 21.38
C LEU A 198 28.33 -6.88 21.14
#